data_76b2c0d64ed9098e72df8ae592ca2732
#
_entry.id   76b2c0d64ed9098e72df8ae592ca2732
#
_cell.length_a   1.000
_cell.length_b   1.000
_cell.length_c   1.000
_cell.angle_alpha   90.00
_cell.angle_beta   90.00
_cell.angle_gamma   90.00
#
_symmetry.space_group_name_H-M   'P 1'
#
loop_
_entity.id
_entity.type
_entity.pdbx_description
1 polymer ?
#
loop_
_entity_poly.entity_id
_entity_poly.type
_entity_poly.pdbx_seq_one_letter_code
_entity_poly.pdbx_strand_id
1 'polypeptide(L)'
;MSTGRPGEDAFLAAYDPAGFPPFALTVDLNIFTIRDGVLTVLLIERGDHPYRGFWALPGGHVAHGRESADRAAVRELSEETGLDWTTVDGHLEQVATYSDPDRDPRIRAGLHVASVAYVALAPRLPDPTAGTDAARARFWPVEDLDLDAQRAAWQRRTRYRGDAPVLAYDHALILSDARERVRAKLEYTTLAAQFVTEPFTLADLRRVYQAVWGHAPDLANFRRKVLKTTGFVVPTDAYRPVASDRGGAPPLLYRRGTARWISPPFVREPGG
;
A
#
# COMPACT_ATOMS: atom_id res chain seq x y z
N MET A 1 2.27 5.87 34.14
CA MET A 1 1.06 6.33 34.84
C MET A 1 0.66 5.21 35.78
N SER A 2 0.68 5.43 37.08
CA SER A 2 0.16 4.45 38.06
C SER A 2 -1.35 4.36 37.85
N THR A 3 -1.89 3.15 37.73
CA THR A 3 -3.34 2.94 37.54
C THR A 3 -4.12 3.09 38.85
N GLY A 4 -3.39 3.30 39.96
CA GLY A 4 -3.96 3.53 41.28
C GLY A 4 -4.71 2.33 41.91
N ARG A 5 -4.59 1.14 41.31
CA ARG A 5 -5.20 -0.07 41.84
C ARG A 5 -4.31 -0.74 42.89
N PRO A 6 -4.81 -1.07 44.08
CA PRO A 6 -4.02 -1.77 45.09
C PRO A 6 -3.45 -3.09 44.54
N GLY A 7 -2.14 -3.32 44.74
CA GLY A 7 -1.44 -4.53 44.33
C GLY A 7 -0.84 -4.50 42.92
N GLU A 8 -1.21 -3.55 42.04
CA GLU A 8 -0.69 -3.47 40.67
C GLU A 8 0.78 -3.06 40.64
N ASP A 9 1.17 -2.06 41.43
CA ASP A 9 2.59 -1.64 41.54
C ASP A 9 3.47 -2.78 42.07
N ALA A 10 2.98 -3.57 43.04
CA ALA A 10 3.69 -4.73 43.54
C ALA A 10 3.82 -5.84 42.49
N PHE A 11 2.75 -6.08 41.71
CA PHE A 11 2.77 -7.02 40.58
C PHE A 11 3.80 -6.58 39.53
N LEU A 12 3.77 -5.31 39.12
CA LEU A 12 4.68 -4.80 38.09
C LEU A 12 6.15 -4.82 38.57
N ALA A 13 6.40 -4.56 39.86
CA ALA A 13 7.73 -4.63 40.43
C ALA A 13 8.30 -6.07 40.47
N ALA A 14 7.43 -7.08 40.53
CA ALA A 14 7.80 -8.50 40.53
C ALA A 14 7.74 -9.15 39.16
N TYR A 15 7.20 -8.44 38.13
CA TYR A 15 6.99 -9.00 36.82
C TYR A 15 8.33 -9.13 36.06
N ASP A 16 8.65 -10.36 35.66
CA ASP A 16 9.83 -10.65 34.84
C ASP A 16 9.43 -10.83 33.35
N PRO A 17 9.65 -9.82 32.48
CA PRO A 17 9.37 -9.94 31.06
C PRO A 17 10.28 -10.96 30.35
N ALA A 18 11.43 -11.34 30.92
CA ALA A 18 12.33 -12.32 30.33
C ALA A 18 11.77 -13.77 30.35
N GLY A 19 10.67 -14.00 31.09
CA GLY A 19 9.95 -15.25 31.05
C GLY A 19 9.25 -15.54 29.71
N PHE A 20 9.21 -14.55 28.78
CA PHE A 20 8.63 -14.71 27.44
C PHE A 20 9.74 -14.77 26.38
N PRO A 21 9.58 -15.66 25.37
CA PRO A 21 10.52 -15.70 24.24
C PRO A 21 10.64 -14.35 23.53
N PRO A 22 11.82 -14.01 22.98
CA PRO A 22 12.00 -12.77 22.22
C PRO A 22 11.00 -12.65 21.05
N PHE A 23 10.36 -11.49 20.93
CA PHE A 23 9.39 -11.16 19.90
C PHE A 23 9.68 -9.77 19.35
N ALA A 24 9.67 -9.65 18.02
CA ALA A 24 9.83 -8.37 17.34
C ALA A 24 8.60 -8.05 16.48
N LEU A 25 8.19 -6.79 16.48
CA LEU A 25 7.17 -6.25 15.60
C LEU A 25 7.81 -5.37 14.54
N THR A 26 7.46 -5.61 13.28
CA THR A 26 7.84 -4.80 12.13
C THR A 26 6.61 -4.21 11.46
N VAL A 27 6.84 -3.24 10.57
CA VAL A 27 5.84 -2.78 9.60
C VAL A 27 6.36 -3.05 8.20
N ASP A 28 5.46 -3.45 7.28
CA ASP A 28 5.74 -3.62 5.85
C ASP A 28 4.80 -2.71 5.06
N LEU A 29 5.35 -1.92 4.12
CA LEU A 29 4.63 -0.86 3.42
C LEU A 29 4.38 -1.25 1.96
N ASN A 30 3.12 -1.38 1.58
CA ASN A 30 2.69 -1.53 0.19
C ASN A 30 2.41 -0.14 -0.39
N ILE A 31 3.44 0.53 -0.90
CA ILE A 31 3.37 1.91 -1.40
C ILE A 31 3.01 1.88 -2.88
N PHE A 32 1.74 2.11 -3.19
CA PHE A 32 1.24 2.11 -4.56
C PHE A 32 1.11 3.51 -5.15
N THR A 33 1.45 3.62 -6.42
CA THR A 33 1.16 4.77 -7.26
C THR A 33 0.88 4.32 -8.70
N ILE A 34 0.34 5.21 -9.53
CA ILE A 34 0.13 4.94 -10.95
C ILE A 34 1.17 5.72 -11.75
N ARG A 35 2.01 5.01 -12.51
CA ARG A 35 3.02 5.55 -13.42
C ARG A 35 2.72 5.06 -14.83
N ASP A 36 2.67 5.97 -15.78
CA ASP A 36 2.38 5.66 -17.20
C ASP A 36 1.12 4.80 -17.42
N GLY A 37 0.12 4.98 -16.56
CA GLY A 37 -1.15 4.25 -16.63
C GLY A 37 -1.11 2.84 -16.03
N VAL A 38 -0.01 2.46 -15.38
CA VAL A 38 0.20 1.14 -14.76
C VAL A 38 0.28 1.28 -13.23
N LEU A 39 -0.37 0.36 -12.52
CA LEU A 39 -0.22 0.26 -11.06
C LEU A 39 1.18 -0.22 -10.72
N THR A 40 1.91 0.59 -9.96
CA THR A 40 3.27 0.28 -9.51
C THR A 40 3.36 0.23 -8.00
N VAL A 41 4.30 -0.53 -7.49
CA VAL A 41 4.66 -0.62 -6.07
C VAL A 41 6.13 -0.31 -5.87
N LEU A 42 6.45 0.44 -4.81
CA LEU A 42 7.83 0.67 -4.40
C LEU A 42 8.39 -0.60 -3.75
N LEU A 43 9.51 -1.08 -4.26
CA LEU A 43 10.30 -2.15 -3.66
C LEU A 43 11.74 -1.69 -3.48
N ILE A 44 12.40 -2.24 -2.46
CA ILE A 44 13.82 -2.08 -2.17
C ILE A 44 14.56 -3.39 -2.41
N GLU A 45 15.77 -3.34 -2.95
CA GLU A 45 16.65 -4.51 -3.02
C GLU A 45 17.45 -4.60 -1.73
N ARG A 46 17.39 -5.74 -1.06
CA ARG A 46 18.07 -5.92 0.23
C ARG A 46 19.58 -5.96 0.07
N GLY A 47 20.27 -5.07 0.78
CA GLY A 47 21.73 -5.01 0.84
C GLY A 47 22.34 -6.10 1.72
N ASP A 48 21.61 -6.55 2.75
CA ASP A 48 22.09 -7.45 3.80
C ASP A 48 21.23 -8.70 4.00
N HIS A 49 21.78 -9.66 4.77
CA HIS A 49 21.07 -10.85 5.19
C HIS A 49 20.01 -10.54 6.29
N PRO A 50 18.95 -11.34 6.33
CA PRO A 50 18.59 -12.42 5.40
C PRO A 50 18.08 -11.90 4.05
N TYR A 51 18.06 -12.73 3.03
CA TYR A 51 17.57 -12.45 1.68
C TYR A 51 18.33 -11.35 0.91
N ARG A 52 19.64 -11.22 1.11
CA ARG A 52 20.49 -10.29 0.35
C ARG A 52 20.28 -10.46 -1.17
N GLY A 53 20.07 -9.35 -1.88
CA GLY A 53 19.82 -9.32 -3.31
C GLY A 53 18.38 -9.64 -3.74
N PHE A 54 17.47 -9.93 -2.79
CA PHE A 54 16.06 -10.09 -3.07
C PHE A 54 15.35 -8.75 -2.92
N TRP A 55 14.22 -8.60 -3.60
CA TRP A 55 13.37 -7.43 -3.45
C TRP A 55 12.45 -7.57 -2.25
N ALA A 56 12.17 -6.47 -1.60
CA ALA A 56 11.37 -6.44 -0.38
C ALA A 56 10.42 -5.23 -0.38
N LEU A 57 9.34 -5.34 0.35
CA LEU A 57 8.56 -4.17 0.74
C LEU A 57 9.41 -3.28 1.64
N PRO A 58 9.36 -1.95 1.48
CA PRO A 58 9.92 -1.02 2.47
C PRO A 58 9.30 -1.26 3.84
N GLY A 59 10.06 -0.99 4.88
CA GLY A 59 9.58 -1.16 6.24
C GLY A 59 10.70 -1.37 7.24
N GLY A 60 10.35 -1.45 8.52
CA GLY A 60 11.32 -1.58 9.59
C GLY A 60 10.72 -2.01 10.91
N HIS A 61 11.55 -2.04 11.94
CA HIS A 61 11.13 -2.42 13.26
C HIS A 61 10.35 -1.30 13.95
N VAL A 62 9.29 -1.68 14.66
CA VAL A 62 8.61 -0.77 15.59
C VAL A 62 9.52 -0.55 16.80
N ALA A 63 9.87 0.71 17.08
CA ALA A 63 10.75 1.04 18.19
C ALA A 63 10.07 0.74 19.54
N HIS A 64 10.61 -0.29 20.24
CA HIS A 64 10.05 -0.78 21.49
C HIS A 64 9.85 0.35 22.53
N GLY A 65 8.63 0.47 23.06
CA GLY A 65 8.28 1.44 24.09
C GLY A 65 8.29 2.91 23.62
N ARG A 66 8.49 3.20 22.33
CA ARG A 66 8.61 4.57 21.79
C ARG A 66 7.54 4.95 20.81
N GLU A 67 7.05 3.99 20.01
CA GLU A 67 6.07 4.26 18.97
C GLU A 67 5.07 3.11 18.81
N SER A 68 3.91 3.39 18.23
CA SER A 68 2.95 2.39 17.75
C SER A 68 3.31 1.94 16.34
N ALA A 69 2.72 0.82 15.87
CA ALA A 69 2.88 0.35 14.49
C ALA A 69 2.45 1.43 13.47
N ASP A 70 1.37 2.18 13.74
CA ASP A 70 0.92 3.28 12.86
C ASP A 70 1.98 4.39 12.74
N ARG A 71 2.62 4.76 13.86
CA ARG A 71 3.70 5.76 13.86
C ARG A 71 4.95 5.25 13.15
N ALA A 72 5.31 3.99 13.37
CA ALA A 72 6.40 3.35 12.63
C ALA A 72 6.11 3.36 11.12
N ALA A 73 4.89 3.02 10.70
CA ALA A 73 4.50 3.06 9.30
C ALA A 73 4.64 4.46 8.69
N VAL A 74 4.21 5.52 9.38
CA VAL A 74 4.38 6.91 8.90
C VAL A 74 5.85 7.30 8.84
N ARG A 75 6.66 6.93 9.83
CA ARG A 75 8.11 7.21 9.85
C ARG A 75 8.82 6.53 8.69
N GLU A 76 8.67 5.20 8.56
CA GLU A 76 9.26 4.42 7.47
C GLU A 76 8.82 4.95 6.09
N LEU A 77 7.52 5.28 5.95
CA LEU A 77 6.98 5.82 4.71
C LEU A 77 7.62 7.17 4.35
N SER A 78 7.88 8.02 5.35
CA SER A 78 8.56 9.30 5.14
C SER A 78 10.04 9.11 4.79
N GLU A 79 10.72 8.17 5.43
CA GLU A 79 12.12 7.81 5.17
C GLU A 79 12.30 7.27 3.74
N GLU A 80 11.42 6.35 3.31
CA GLU A 80 11.52 5.70 2.00
C GLU A 80 11.07 6.59 0.82
N THR A 81 10.13 7.51 1.04
CA THR A 81 9.62 8.38 -0.03
C THR A 81 10.24 9.77 -0.02
N GLY A 82 10.91 10.16 1.06
CA GLY A 82 11.40 11.52 1.28
C GLY A 82 10.30 12.56 1.47
N LEU A 83 9.04 12.13 1.70
CA LEU A 83 7.88 12.99 1.89
C LEU A 83 7.42 12.99 3.34
N ASP A 84 7.01 14.15 3.85
CA ASP A 84 6.34 14.24 5.14
C ASP A 84 4.90 13.74 5.04
N TRP A 85 4.67 12.48 5.36
CA TRP A 85 3.36 11.83 5.29
C TRP A 85 2.36 12.33 6.34
N THR A 86 2.76 13.18 7.26
CA THR A 86 1.82 13.89 8.13
C THR A 86 1.10 15.03 7.39
N THR A 87 1.67 15.49 6.28
CA THR A 87 1.15 16.58 5.44
C THR A 87 0.75 16.16 4.04
N VAL A 88 1.18 14.98 3.59
CA VAL A 88 0.82 14.43 2.27
C VAL A 88 -0.68 14.09 2.25
N ASP A 89 -1.35 14.55 1.22
CA ASP A 89 -2.73 14.18 0.93
C ASP A 89 -2.75 12.76 0.30
N GLY A 90 -2.37 11.78 1.10
CA GLY A 90 -2.32 10.36 0.76
C GLY A 90 -3.27 9.55 1.63
N HIS A 91 -3.42 8.28 1.28
CA HIS A 91 -4.16 7.31 2.06
C HIS A 91 -3.20 6.31 2.69
N LEU A 92 -3.31 6.09 3.99
CA LEU A 92 -2.57 5.06 4.72
C LEU A 92 -3.57 4.24 5.54
N GLU A 93 -3.55 2.92 5.40
CA GLU A 93 -4.37 2.03 6.20
C GLU A 93 -3.70 0.67 6.44
N GLN A 94 -3.99 0.08 7.58
CA GLN A 94 -3.56 -1.29 7.90
C GLN A 94 -4.29 -2.31 7.02
N VAL A 95 -3.54 -3.26 6.47
CA VAL A 95 -4.06 -4.40 5.69
C VAL A 95 -4.36 -5.56 6.61
N ALA A 96 -3.32 -6.11 7.22
CA ALA A 96 -3.39 -7.25 8.13
C ALA A 96 -2.09 -7.36 8.95
N THR A 97 -2.09 -8.29 9.91
CA THR A 97 -0.88 -8.70 10.63
C THR A 97 -0.47 -10.09 10.17
N TYR A 98 0.81 -10.26 9.88
CA TYR A 98 1.43 -11.50 9.43
C TYR A 98 2.37 -12.01 10.52
N SER A 99 2.07 -13.18 11.08
CA SER A 99 2.77 -13.72 12.26
C SER A 99 3.08 -15.22 12.13
N ASP A 100 3.09 -15.77 10.91
CA ASP A 100 3.54 -17.17 10.70
C ASP A 100 4.96 -17.29 11.23
N PRO A 101 5.27 -18.26 12.11
CA PRO A 101 6.60 -18.42 12.68
C PRO A 101 7.71 -18.52 11.64
N ASP A 102 7.42 -19.15 10.50
CA ASP A 102 8.39 -19.41 9.43
C ASP A 102 8.52 -18.22 8.44
N ARG A 103 7.78 -17.12 8.66
CA ARG A 103 7.86 -15.96 7.79
C ARG A 103 9.26 -15.32 7.76
N ASP A 104 9.97 -15.39 8.87
CA ASP A 104 11.29 -14.81 9.03
C ASP A 104 12.30 -15.87 9.52
N PRO A 105 13.43 -16.07 8.82
CA PRO A 105 14.42 -17.08 9.21
C PRO A 105 15.10 -16.80 10.56
N ARG A 106 14.96 -15.62 11.13
CA ARG A 106 15.47 -15.27 12.47
C ARG A 106 14.81 -16.08 13.59
N ILE A 107 13.67 -16.73 13.31
CA ILE A 107 13.08 -17.72 14.25
C ILE A 107 14.05 -18.84 14.60
N ARG A 108 14.97 -19.21 13.69
CA ARG A 108 16.00 -20.24 13.95
C ARG A 108 17.05 -19.77 14.96
N ALA A 109 17.14 -18.46 15.19
CA ALA A 109 17.95 -17.84 16.23
C ALA A 109 17.13 -17.48 17.48
N GLY A 110 15.89 -17.96 17.57
CA GLY A 110 15.00 -17.72 18.72
C GLY A 110 14.22 -16.40 18.67
N LEU A 111 14.24 -15.66 17.56
CA LEU A 111 13.46 -14.42 17.42
C LEU A 111 12.24 -14.63 16.55
N HIS A 112 11.04 -14.57 17.14
CA HIS A 112 9.80 -14.53 16.38
C HIS A 112 9.52 -13.10 15.90
N VAL A 113 9.35 -12.92 14.60
CA VAL A 113 9.04 -11.61 13.99
C VAL A 113 7.64 -11.64 13.41
N ALA A 114 6.77 -10.73 13.86
CA ALA A 114 5.51 -10.45 13.20
C ALA A 114 5.59 -9.09 12.48
N SER A 115 4.79 -8.93 11.44
CA SER A 115 4.69 -7.67 10.70
C SER A 115 3.26 -7.19 10.59
N VAL A 116 3.07 -5.90 10.77
CA VAL A 116 1.83 -5.20 10.45
C VAL A 116 1.99 -4.58 9.07
N ALA A 117 1.23 -5.07 8.10
CA ALA A 117 1.28 -4.54 6.73
C ALA A 117 0.33 -3.37 6.54
N TYR A 118 0.79 -2.35 5.85
CA TYR A 118 0.03 -1.16 5.48
C TYR A 118 -0.03 -0.99 3.97
N VAL A 119 -1.11 -0.36 3.51
CA VAL A 119 -1.24 0.19 2.15
C VAL A 119 -1.10 1.70 2.23
N ALA A 120 -0.22 2.25 1.42
CA ALA A 120 -0.09 3.68 1.17
C ALA A 120 -0.38 4.00 -0.30
N LEU A 121 -1.23 5.01 -0.54
CA LEU A 121 -1.60 5.46 -1.87
C LEU A 121 -1.32 6.94 -2.02
N ALA A 122 -0.63 7.33 -3.08
CA ALA A 122 -0.43 8.72 -3.43
C ALA A 122 -0.41 8.92 -4.94
N PRO A 123 -0.89 10.09 -5.45
CA PRO A 123 -1.02 10.33 -6.88
C PRO A 123 0.33 10.52 -7.58
N ARG A 124 1.31 11.01 -6.87
CA ARG A 124 2.68 11.26 -7.37
C ARG A 124 3.67 11.03 -6.26
N LEU A 125 4.53 10.09 -6.48
CA LEU A 125 5.69 9.87 -5.62
C LEU A 125 6.95 10.19 -6.40
N PRO A 126 7.96 10.84 -5.80
CA PRO A 126 9.26 11.06 -6.45
C PRO A 126 9.91 9.72 -6.79
N ASP A 127 10.93 9.76 -7.64
CA ASP A 127 11.76 8.58 -7.83
C ASP A 127 12.49 8.28 -6.52
N PRO A 128 12.49 7.01 -6.10
CA PRO A 128 13.07 6.65 -4.82
C PRO A 128 14.58 6.81 -4.85
N THR A 129 15.13 7.26 -3.74
CA THR A 129 16.56 7.17 -3.46
C THR A 129 16.79 5.98 -2.54
N ALA A 130 17.77 5.13 -2.85
CA ALA A 130 18.10 4.01 -1.98
C ALA A 130 18.45 4.52 -0.56
N GLY A 131 17.77 3.97 0.45
CA GLY A 131 18.06 4.23 1.86
C GLY A 131 19.37 3.55 2.31
N THR A 132 19.68 3.67 3.61
CA THR A 132 20.94 3.16 4.18
C THR A 132 21.12 1.65 4.06
N ASP A 133 20.03 0.86 4.15
CA ASP A 133 20.05 -0.61 4.15
C ASP A 133 19.61 -1.21 2.79
N ALA A 134 19.23 -0.37 1.82
CA ALA A 134 18.82 -0.78 0.49
C ALA A 134 19.95 -0.60 -0.52
N ALA A 135 20.26 -1.63 -1.30
CA ALA A 135 21.19 -1.52 -2.41
C ALA A 135 20.60 -0.71 -3.57
N ARG A 136 19.30 -0.85 -3.80
CA ARG A 136 18.52 -0.11 -4.81
C ARG A 136 17.06 0.02 -4.35
N ALA A 137 16.39 1.08 -4.80
CA ALA A 137 14.95 1.25 -4.66
C ALA A 137 14.33 1.53 -6.03
N ARG A 138 13.15 0.97 -6.31
CA ARG A 138 12.47 1.12 -7.60
C ARG A 138 10.98 0.89 -7.50
N PHE A 139 10.21 1.64 -8.31
CA PHE A 139 8.82 1.31 -8.61
C PHE A 139 8.73 0.20 -9.66
N TRP A 140 8.11 -0.90 -9.29
CA TRP A 140 7.86 -2.05 -10.16
C TRP A 140 6.40 -2.07 -10.59
N PRO A 141 6.09 -2.30 -11.90
CA PRO A 141 4.74 -2.70 -12.29
C PRO A 141 4.32 -3.93 -11.50
N VAL A 142 3.14 -3.86 -10.88
CA VAL A 142 2.66 -4.98 -10.04
C VAL A 142 2.46 -6.25 -10.88
N GLU A 143 2.14 -6.08 -12.17
CA GLU A 143 1.94 -7.19 -13.13
C GLU A 143 3.24 -7.94 -13.44
N ASP A 144 4.40 -7.27 -13.36
CA ASP A 144 5.71 -7.86 -13.64
C ASP A 144 6.25 -8.74 -12.49
N LEU A 145 5.56 -8.78 -11.35
CA LEU A 145 6.05 -9.43 -10.14
C LEU A 145 5.63 -10.90 -10.00
N ASP A 146 4.78 -11.43 -10.90
CA ASP A 146 4.27 -12.81 -10.84
C ASP A 146 3.81 -13.23 -9.43
N LEU A 147 3.02 -12.35 -8.80
CA LEU A 147 2.64 -12.47 -7.38
C LEU A 147 1.94 -13.80 -7.07
N ASP A 148 1.13 -14.32 -7.97
CA ASP A 148 0.35 -15.54 -7.73
C ASP A 148 1.27 -16.76 -7.67
N ALA A 149 2.27 -16.87 -8.56
CA ALA A 149 3.23 -17.96 -8.52
C ALA A 149 4.18 -17.84 -7.31
N GLN A 150 4.63 -16.64 -6.96
CA GLN A 150 5.47 -16.41 -5.77
C GLN A 150 4.71 -16.69 -4.47
N ARG A 151 3.46 -16.24 -4.35
CA ARG A 151 2.56 -16.55 -3.22
C ARG A 151 2.36 -18.07 -3.09
N ALA A 152 2.06 -18.75 -4.20
CA ALA A 152 1.88 -20.19 -4.22
C ALA A 152 3.15 -20.95 -3.86
N ALA A 153 4.32 -20.48 -4.29
CA ALA A 153 5.61 -21.05 -3.89
C ALA A 153 5.85 -20.89 -2.39
N TRP A 154 5.58 -19.71 -1.84
CA TRP A 154 5.65 -19.46 -0.39
C TRP A 154 4.73 -20.40 0.40
N GLN A 155 3.46 -20.49 0.03
CA GLN A 155 2.47 -21.34 0.72
C GLN A 155 2.85 -22.83 0.69
N ARG A 156 3.48 -23.29 -0.39
CA ARG A 156 3.97 -24.68 -0.52
C ARG A 156 5.35 -24.90 0.08
N ARG A 157 5.96 -23.87 0.67
CA ARG A 157 7.36 -23.91 1.18
C ARG A 157 8.36 -24.35 0.10
N THR A 158 8.16 -23.91 -1.14
CA THR A 158 9.02 -24.17 -2.28
C THR A 158 9.68 -22.91 -2.79
N ARG A 159 10.77 -23.06 -3.56
CA ARG A 159 11.42 -21.91 -4.20
C ARG A 159 10.65 -21.48 -5.45
N TYR A 160 10.41 -20.17 -5.60
CA TYR A 160 9.97 -19.59 -6.87
C TYR A 160 11.05 -19.77 -7.94
N ARG A 161 10.65 -20.10 -9.19
CA ARG A 161 11.57 -20.40 -10.32
C ARG A 161 11.23 -19.62 -11.60
N GLY A 162 10.38 -18.58 -11.52
CA GLY A 162 10.11 -17.72 -12.66
C GLY A 162 11.18 -16.63 -12.84
N ASP A 163 10.98 -15.81 -13.87
CA ASP A 163 11.92 -14.76 -14.28
C ASP A 163 11.65 -13.41 -13.59
N ALA A 164 10.51 -13.28 -12.86
CA ALA A 164 10.19 -12.07 -12.13
C ALA A 164 11.13 -11.83 -10.95
N PRO A 165 11.30 -10.57 -10.52
CA PRO A 165 12.07 -10.23 -9.33
C PRO A 165 11.60 -11.02 -8.11
N VAL A 166 12.50 -11.75 -7.45
CA VAL A 166 12.15 -12.59 -6.31
C VAL A 166 11.93 -11.75 -5.08
N LEU A 167 10.76 -11.91 -4.45
CA LEU A 167 10.42 -11.21 -3.23
C LEU A 167 10.94 -11.97 -1.99
N ALA A 168 11.47 -11.21 -1.03
CA ALA A 168 11.94 -11.72 0.24
C ALA A 168 10.78 -12.09 1.17
N TYR A 169 11.04 -12.93 2.15
CA TYR A 169 10.08 -13.31 3.19
C TYR A 169 8.75 -13.81 2.61
N ASP A 170 7.65 -13.41 3.24
CA ASP A 170 6.27 -13.59 2.79
C ASP A 170 5.73 -12.37 2.01
N HIS A 171 6.62 -11.50 1.50
CA HIS A 171 6.21 -10.22 0.89
C HIS A 171 5.35 -10.42 -0.37
N ALA A 172 5.48 -11.54 -1.09
CA ALA A 172 4.58 -11.86 -2.19
C ALA A 172 3.13 -12.09 -1.70
N LEU A 173 2.96 -12.73 -0.53
CA LEU A 173 1.66 -12.90 0.10
C LEU A 173 1.08 -11.55 0.54
N ILE A 174 1.88 -10.76 1.27
CA ILE A 174 1.49 -9.43 1.78
C ILE A 174 1.06 -8.52 0.63
N LEU A 175 1.86 -8.43 -0.42
CA LEU A 175 1.60 -7.57 -1.59
C LEU A 175 0.37 -8.03 -2.39
N SER A 176 0.18 -9.35 -2.51
CA SER A 176 -1.03 -9.91 -3.15
C SER A 176 -2.29 -9.53 -2.38
N ASP A 177 -2.28 -9.66 -1.06
CA ASP A 177 -3.41 -9.30 -0.20
C ASP A 177 -3.68 -7.79 -0.21
N ALA A 178 -2.62 -6.96 -0.23
CA ALA A 178 -2.71 -5.51 -0.35
C ALA A 178 -3.30 -5.08 -1.71
N ARG A 179 -2.86 -5.70 -2.82
CA ARG A 179 -3.43 -5.47 -4.15
C ARG A 179 -4.93 -5.77 -4.17
N GLU A 180 -5.34 -6.91 -3.64
CA GLU A 180 -6.76 -7.27 -3.59
C GLU A 180 -7.56 -6.36 -2.66
N ARG A 181 -6.98 -5.89 -1.56
CA ARG A 181 -7.60 -4.88 -0.69
C ARG A 181 -7.91 -3.59 -1.46
N VAL A 182 -6.95 -3.08 -2.23
CA VAL A 182 -7.14 -1.86 -3.05
C VAL A 182 -8.18 -2.11 -4.14
N ARG A 183 -8.09 -3.24 -4.87
CA ARG A 183 -9.05 -3.62 -5.91
C ARG A 183 -10.49 -3.66 -5.39
N ALA A 184 -10.71 -4.34 -4.27
CA ALA A 184 -12.03 -4.45 -3.64
C ALA A 184 -12.55 -3.08 -3.15
N LYS A 185 -11.69 -2.27 -2.55
CA LYS A 185 -12.11 -0.94 -2.05
C LYS A 185 -12.53 0.01 -3.15
N LEU A 186 -11.95 -0.06 -4.34
CA LEU A 186 -12.38 0.75 -5.46
C LEU A 186 -13.82 0.46 -5.90
N GLU A 187 -14.37 -0.71 -5.55
CA GLU A 187 -15.76 -1.03 -5.86
C GLU A 187 -16.76 -0.17 -5.09
N TYR A 188 -16.52 0.05 -3.81
CA TYR A 188 -17.50 0.65 -2.91
C TYR A 188 -17.05 1.92 -2.20
N THR A 189 -15.79 2.38 -2.41
CA THR A 189 -15.26 3.61 -1.82
C THR A 189 -14.79 4.59 -2.88
N THR A 190 -14.60 5.85 -2.48
CA THR A 190 -14.04 6.91 -3.33
C THR A 190 -12.51 6.89 -3.40
N LEU A 191 -11.86 5.81 -2.94
CA LEU A 191 -10.41 5.66 -2.81
C LEU A 191 -9.64 5.89 -4.12
N ALA A 192 -10.28 5.60 -5.27
CA ALA A 192 -9.69 5.87 -6.60
C ALA A 192 -9.21 7.32 -6.75
N ALA A 193 -9.87 8.28 -6.10
CA ALA A 193 -9.47 9.69 -6.15
C ALA A 193 -8.12 9.97 -5.45
N GLN A 194 -7.61 9.06 -4.63
CA GLN A 194 -6.28 9.20 -4.01
C GLN A 194 -5.12 8.93 -4.97
N PHE A 195 -5.41 8.35 -6.14
CA PHE A 195 -4.41 8.11 -7.19
C PHE A 195 -4.30 9.25 -8.22
N VAL A 196 -5.13 10.28 -8.12
CA VAL A 196 -5.13 11.39 -9.08
C VAL A 196 -4.75 12.71 -8.43
N THR A 197 -3.93 13.50 -9.14
CA THR A 197 -3.60 14.87 -8.72
C THR A 197 -4.76 15.80 -9.05
N GLU A 198 -5.15 16.62 -8.10
CA GLU A 198 -6.15 17.66 -8.30
C GLU A 198 -5.59 18.89 -9.02
N PRO A 199 -6.39 19.57 -9.86
CA PRO A 199 -7.69 19.11 -10.36
C PRO A 199 -7.55 18.06 -11.49
N PHE A 200 -8.52 17.14 -11.61
CA PHE A 200 -8.48 16.02 -12.54
C PHE A 200 -9.76 15.94 -13.40
N THR A 201 -9.70 15.19 -14.51
CA THR A 201 -10.88 14.88 -15.34
C THR A 201 -11.48 13.52 -14.93
N LEU A 202 -12.73 13.26 -15.32
CA LEU A 202 -13.33 11.93 -15.16
C LEU A 202 -12.57 10.85 -15.95
N ALA A 203 -11.91 11.23 -17.04
CA ALA A 203 -11.05 10.31 -17.80
C ALA A 203 -9.81 9.92 -17.01
N ASP A 204 -9.21 10.85 -16.25
CA ASP A 204 -8.08 10.53 -15.36
C ASP A 204 -8.52 9.56 -14.27
N LEU A 205 -9.65 9.83 -13.63
CA LEU A 205 -10.21 8.95 -12.60
C LEU A 205 -10.55 7.56 -13.15
N ARG A 206 -11.10 7.47 -14.37
CA ARG A 206 -11.40 6.18 -15.03
C ARG A 206 -10.13 5.37 -15.32
N ARG A 207 -9.03 6.04 -15.68
CA ARG A 207 -7.71 5.39 -15.87
C ARG A 207 -7.18 4.76 -14.59
N VAL A 208 -7.51 5.30 -13.41
CA VAL A 208 -7.17 4.65 -12.12
C VAL A 208 -7.82 3.27 -12.02
N TYR A 209 -9.11 3.17 -12.32
CA TYR A 209 -9.80 1.88 -12.32
C TYR A 209 -9.18 0.91 -13.33
N GLN A 210 -8.84 1.39 -14.53
CA GLN A 210 -8.14 0.58 -15.52
C GLN A 210 -6.79 0.07 -15.02
N ALA A 211 -5.99 0.92 -14.41
CA ALA A 211 -4.67 0.54 -13.88
C ALA A 211 -4.76 -0.47 -12.73
N VAL A 212 -5.76 -0.34 -11.85
CA VAL A 212 -5.91 -1.19 -10.66
C VAL A 212 -6.63 -2.50 -10.98
N TRP A 213 -7.65 -2.47 -11.85
CA TRP A 213 -8.45 -3.65 -12.18
C TRP A 213 -7.96 -4.41 -13.42
N GLY A 214 -7.04 -3.83 -14.21
CA GLY A 214 -6.60 -4.39 -15.48
C GLY A 214 -7.52 -4.07 -16.66
N HIS A 215 -8.71 -3.55 -16.41
CA HIS A 215 -9.68 -3.14 -17.44
C HIS A 215 -10.42 -1.85 -17.05
N ALA A 216 -10.81 -1.08 -18.05
CA ALA A 216 -11.56 0.16 -17.82
C ALA A 216 -13.06 -0.13 -17.67
N PRO A 217 -13.75 0.44 -16.66
CA PRO A 217 -15.21 0.40 -16.60
C PRO A 217 -15.86 0.99 -17.87
N ASP A 218 -17.07 0.53 -18.22
CA ASP A 218 -17.85 1.17 -19.28
C ASP A 218 -17.98 2.67 -19.06
N LEU A 219 -17.71 3.46 -20.08
CA LEU A 219 -17.60 4.91 -19.97
C LEU A 219 -18.89 5.59 -19.49
N ALA A 220 -20.03 5.19 -20.04
CA ALA A 220 -21.32 5.80 -19.73
C ALA A 220 -21.75 5.47 -18.30
N ASN A 221 -21.59 4.21 -17.90
CA ASN A 221 -21.93 3.72 -16.57
C ASN A 221 -21.00 4.34 -15.51
N PHE A 222 -19.69 4.40 -15.79
CA PHE A 222 -18.71 5.04 -14.93
C PHE A 222 -19.06 6.50 -14.67
N ARG A 223 -19.24 7.29 -15.75
CA ARG A 223 -19.60 8.71 -15.65
C ARG A 223 -20.89 8.92 -14.84
N ARG A 224 -21.93 8.15 -15.16
CA ARG A 224 -23.21 8.20 -14.44
C ARG A 224 -23.03 7.92 -12.95
N LYS A 225 -22.29 6.88 -12.59
CA LYS A 225 -22.10 6.47 -11.20
C LYS A 225 -21.28 7.48 -10.40
N VAL A 226 -20.18 7.97 -10.94
CA VAL A 226 -19.35 8.99 -10.29
C VAL A 226 -20.15 10.27 -10.04
N LEU A 227 -20.90 10.76 -11.04
CA LEU A 227 -21.67 11.99 -10.94
C LEU A 227 -22.94 11.85 -10.08
N LYS A 228 -23.52 10.65 -9.99
CA LYS A 228 -24.66 10.39 -9.08
C LYS A 228 -24.28 10.20 -7.63
N THR A 229 -23.03 9.83 -7.35
CA THR A 229 -22.55 9.69 -5.97
C THR A 229 -22.27 11.09 -5.42
N THR A 230 -23.20 11.61 -4.64
CA THR A 230 -23.08 12.94 -4.02
C THR A 230 -21.78 13.05 -3.24
N GLY A 231 -20.97 14.04 -3.55
CA GLY A 231 -19.69 14.28 -2.87
C GLY A 231 -18.55 13.33 -3.25
N PHE A 232 -18.65 12.54 -4.30
CA PHE A 232 -17.49 11.80 -4.82
C PHE A 232 -16.51 12.74 -5.50
N VAL A 233 -17.02 13.53 -6.44
CA VAL A 233 -16.25 14.57 -7.11
C VAL A 233 -17.02 15.90 -7.06
N VAL A 234 -16.28 17.01 -6.99
CA VAL A 234 -16.83 18.37 -7.01
C VAL A 234 -16.37 19.03 -8.31
N PRO A 235 -17.28 19.48 -9.17
CA PRO A 235 -16.89 20.19 -10.39
C PRO A 235 -16.19 21.51 -10.02
N THR A 236 -15.25 21.91 -10.85
CA THR A 236 -14.65 23.25 -10.82
C THR A 236 -15.20 24.08 -12.00
N ASP A 237 -14.91 25.37 -12.02
CA ASP A 237 -15.21 26.23 -13.16
C ASP A 237 -14.14 26.15 -14.27
N ALA A 238 -13.16 25.25 -14.13
CA ALA A 238 -12.01 25.14 -15.02
C ALA A 238 -12.13 23.92 -15.95
N TYR A 239 -11.58 24.08 -17.13
CA TYR A 239 -11.50 23.04 -18.15
C TYR A 239 -10.05 22.75 -18.50
N ARG A 240 -9.74 21.51 -18.88
CA ARG A 240 -8.40 21.17 -19.37
C ARG A 240 -8.26 21.64 -20.81
N PRO A 241 -7.21 22.41 -21.16
CA PRO A 241 -6.94 22.77 -22.55
C PRO A 241 -6.83 21.52 -23.43
N VAL A 242 -7.43 21.56 -24.61
CA VAL A 242 -7.30 20.52 -25.64
C VAL A 242 -6.40 21.07 -26.73
N ALA A 243 -5.45 20.24 -27.23
CA ALA A 243 -4.67 20.62 -28.41
C ALA A 243 -5.62 20.88 -29.58
N SER A 244 -5.37 21.94 -30.33
CA SER A 244 -6.25 22.50 -31.36
C SER A 244 -6.66 21.52 -32.45
N ASP A 245 -5.95 20.41 -32.64
CA ASP A 245 -6.13 19.44 -33.71
C ASP A 245 -7.12 18.29 -33.34
N ARG A 246 -7.58 18.22 -32.09
CA ARG A 246 -8.54 17.20 -31.65
C ARG A 246 -9.88 17.88 -31.35
N GLY A 247 -10.78 17.83 -32.30
CA GLY A 247 -12.13 18.34 -32.13
C GLY A 247 -12.83 17.74 -30.89
N GLY A 248 -13.59 18.55 -30.16
CA GLY A 248 -14.35 18.18 -28.97
C GLY A 248 -14.37 19.28 -27.91
N ALA A 249 -15.39 19.28 -27.05
CA ALA A 249 -15.44 20.22 -25.94
C ALA A 249 -14.34 19.93 -24.90
N PRO A 250 -13.65 20.96 -24.37
CA PRO A 250 -12.68 20.76 -23.32
C PRO A 250 -13.29 20.03 -22.11
N PRO A 251 -12.59 19.01 -21.55
CA PRO A 251 -13.12 18.27 -20.41
C PRO A 251 -13.12 19.12 -19.15
N LEU A 252 -14.24 19.11 -18.43
CA LEU A 252 -14.38 19.76 -17.12
C LEU A 252 -13.44 19.14 -16.12
N LEU A 253 -12.85 19.97 -15.26
CA LEU A 253 -12.00 19.56 -14.16
C LEU A 253 -12.80 19.41 -12.88
N TYR A 254 -12.38 18.47 -12.07
CA TYR A 254 -13.00 18.11 -10.79
C TYR A 254 -11.95 18.09 -9.67
N ARG A 255 -12.43 18.23 -8.44
CA ARG A 255 -11.69 17.95 -7.21
C ARG A 255 -12.34 16.79 -6.49
N ARG A 256 -11.64 16.17 -5.57
CA ARG A 256 -12.20 15.19 -4.63
C ARG A 256 -13.30 15.83 -3.80
N GLY A 257 -14.35 15.09 -3.57
CA GLY A 257 -15.39 15.46 -2.63
C GLY A 257 -15.17 14.82 -1.26
N THR A 258 -16.17 14.93 -0.41
CA THR A 258 -16.13 14.43 0.97
C THR A 258 -16.73 13.04 1.15
N ALA A 259 -17.32 12.46 0.11
CA ALA A 259 -17.86 11.12 0.16
C ALA A 259 -16.75 10.09 0.38
N ARG A 260 -17.05 9.09 1.19
CA ARG A 260 -16.16 7.94 1.44
C ARG A 260 -16.66 6.66 0.76
N TRP A 261 -17.96 6.62 0.43
CA TRP A 261 -18.63 5.43 -0.05
C TRP A 261 -19.32 5.69 -1.38
N ILE A 262 -19.39 4.66 -2.22
CA ILE A 262 -20.11 4.64 -3.49
C ILE A 262 -21.32 3.72 -3.33
N SER A 263 -22.52 4.22 -3.58
CA SER A 263 -23.75 3.42 -3.50
C SER A 263 -24.65 3.71 -4.72
N PRO A 264 -25.05 2.66 -5.46
CA PRO A 264 -24.61 1.28 -5.38
C PRO A 264 -23.15 1.13 -5.83
N PRO A 265 -22.41 0.10 -5.35
CA PRO A 265 -21.01 -0.09 -5.67
C PRO A 265 -20.76 -0.34 -7.16
N PHE A 266 -19.55 -0.11 -7.64
CA PHE A 266 -19.12 -0.67 -8.91
C PHE A 266 -19.08 -2.20 -8.80
N VAL A 267 -19.33 -2.86 -9.92
CA VAL A 267 -19.15 -4.32 -10.02
C VAL A 267 -17.90 -4.54 -10.88
N ARG A 268 -16.90 -5.18 -10.28
CA ARG A 268 -15.72 -5.65 -11.01
C ARG A 268 -16.10 -6.95 -11.73
N GLU A 269 -15.85 -7.04 -13.03
CA GLU A 269 -16.05 -8.30 -13.74
C GLU A 269 -15.09 -9.39 -13.23
N PRO A 270 -15.56 -10.63 -13.03
CA PRO A 270 -14.71 -11.73 -12.65
C PRO A 270 -13.63 -11.98 -13.71
N GLY A 271 -12.35 -11.98 -13.32
CA GLY A 271 -11.24 -12.33 -14.22
C GLY A 271 -10.38 -11.17 -14.72
N GLY A 272 -10.56 -9.97 -14.14
CA GLY A 272 -9.67 -8.83 -14.35
C GLY A 272 -8.57 -8.78 -13.26
#